data_e1b033f0c194a641a11d4c1aaec19176
#
_entry.id   e1b033f0c194a641a11d4c1aaec19176
#
_cell.length_a   1.000
_cell.length_b   1.000
_cell.length_c   1.000
_cell.angle_alpha   90.00
_cell.angle_beta   90.00
_cell.angle_gamma   90.00
#
_symmetry.space_group_name_H-M   'P 1'
#
loop_
_entity.id
_entity.type
_entity.pdbx_description
1 polymer ?
#
loop_
_entity_poly.entity_id
_entity_poly.type
_entity_poly.pdbx_seq_one_letter_code
_entity_poly.pdbx_strand_id
1 'polypeptide(L)'
;MKDMFCFQCQQTAHNTGCDGKVGVCGKKADTAVYQDELIGALIALANAAENGSSTEKTDMLILKGLFTTITNVNFNNVTIKQLTEEIHIERNRINSQKFDDYDMKKLWNDHEDIRSLKSLILFGIKGMAAYAYHAQALGKTDSEVTSFFYKALRAIGSENDPEKLLGLVLETGNVNLKCMALLDAANTDAYGDPVPTEVPLTIEKGPFIVVSGHDLHDMKLLLEQTKDKGVNIYTHSEMLPAHGYPKLKAYPQLKGNFGTGWQNQQSEFHNIPAPILFTTNCIMPVRQSYCDRVFTTSIVSYPELVHIGDDKDFTPVIEKAIECGGYDEDREMTGMNGGHTVTTGFAHNAVLSNAEKIISLVKEGR
;
A
#
# COMPACT_ATOMS: atom_id res chain seq x y z
N MET A 1 -27.06 15.79 -4.05
CA MET A 1 -25.82 15.06 -3.78
C MET A 1 -25.46 15.39 -2.33
N LYS A 2 -25.18 14.38 -1.47
CA LYS A 2 -24.65 14.68 -0.13
C LYS A 2 -23.27 15.31 -0.33
N ASP A 3 -23.00 16.40 0.37
CA ASP A 3 -21.70 17.03 0.37
C ASP A 3 -20.67 16.01 0.86
N MET A 4 -19.53 15.91 0.17
CA MET A 4 -18.45 15.02 0.55
C MET A 4 -17.79 15.54 1.82
N PHE A 5 -17.46 14.63 2.73
CA PHE A 5 -16.45 14.90 3.75
C PHE A 5 -15.53 13.68 3.85
N CYS A 6 -14.21 13.91 3.82
CA CYS A 6 -13.20 12.87 3.99
C CYS A 6 -11.96 13.44 4.68
N PHE A 7 -11.59 12.86 5.82
CA PHE A 7 -10.37 13.16 6.57
C PHE A 7 -9.58 11.88 6.85
N GLN A 8 -9.45 11.01 5.84
CA GLN A 8 -8.80 9.69 5.99
C GLN A 8 -7.28 9.72 5.78
N CYS A 9 -6.70 10.85 5.39
CA CYS A 9 -5.27 11.00 5.17
C CYS A 9 -4.82 12.46 5.37
N GLN A 10 -3.52 12.65 5.50
CA GLN A 10 -2.88 13.97 5.65
C GLN A 10 -2.89 14.83 4.38
N GLN A 11 -3.22 14.25 3.21
CA GLN A 11 -3.32 14.98 1.93
C GLN A 11 -4.69 15.65 1.73
N THR A 12 -5.49 15.68 2.77
CA THR A 12 -6.82 16.30 2.72
C THR A 12 -6.77 17.77 2.31
N ALA A 13 -7.78 18.25 1.59
CA ALA A 13 -7.82 19.61 1.08
C ALA A 13 -7.69 20.64 2.22
N HIS A 14 -6.76 21.56 2.07
CA HIS A 14 -6.49 22.66 3.01
C HIS A 14 -6.24 22.21 4.48
N ASN A 15 -5.89 20.95 4.71
CA ASN A 15 -5.74 20.34 6.04
C ASN A 15 -7.03 20.35 6.90
N THR A 16 -8.19 20.54 6.30
CA THR A 16 -9.48 20.63 7.00
C THR A 16 -10.49 19.54 6.62
N GLY A 17 -10.17 18.72 5.65
CA GLY A 17 -11.05 17.71 5.09
C GLY A 17 -11.34 17.96 3.61
N CYS A 18 -11.54 16.89 2.84
CA CYS A 18 -12.03 17.01 1.48
C CYS A 18 -13.57 17.14 1.53
N ASP A 19 -14.08 18.30 1.19
CA ASP A 19 -15.51 18.65 1.23
C ASP A 19 -16.09 19.05 -0.14
N GLY A 20 -15.28 18.90 -1.21
CA GLY A 20 -15.69 19.21 -2.58
C GLY A 20 -16.55 18.12 -3.23
N LYS A 21 -16.53 18.03 -4.55
CA LYS A 21 -17.22 16.98 -5.32
C LYS A 21 -16.50 15.63 -5.26
N VAL A 22 -15.18 15.67 -5.16
CA VAL A 22 -14.28 14.52 -5.04
C VAL A 22 -13.13 14.88 -4.12
N GLY A 23 -12.50 13.89 -3.50
CA GLY A 23 -11.28 14.08 -2.73
C GLY A 23 -10.09 14.48 -3.60
N VAL A 24 -9.01 14.98 -2.98
CA VAL A 24 -7.74 15.30 -3.67
C VAL A 24 -7.21 14.07 -4.44
N CYS A 25 -7.40 12.86 -3.88
CA CYS A 25 -7.02 11.59 -4.52
C CYS A 25 -8.00 11.11 -5.61
N GLY A 26 -9.08 11.83 -5.88
CA GLY A 26 -10.14 11.42 -6.81
C GLY A 26 -11.26 10.56 -6.19
N LYS A 27 -11.22 10.30 -4.88
CA LYS A 27 -12.25 9.52 -4.16
C LYS A 27 -13.60 10.21 -4.23
N LYS A 28 -14.66 9.42 -4.47
CA LYS A 28 -16.05 9.90 -4.46
C LYS A 28 -16.61 9.96 -3.03
N ALA A 29 -17.67 10.73 -2.84
CA ALA A 29 -18.31 10.94 -1.54
C ALA A 29 -18.82 9.64 -0.90
N ASP A 30 -19.41 8.74 -1.67
CA ASP A 30 -19.87 7.43 -1.20
C ASP A 30 -18.72 6.54 -0.74
N THR A 31 -17.62 6.52 -1.48
CA THR A 31 -16.40 5.78 -1.09
C THR A 31 -15.83 6.32 0.24
N ALA A 32 -15.85 7.63 0.45
CA ALA A 32 -15.42 8.22 1.72
C ALA A 32 -16.29 7.76 2.89
N VAL A 33 -17.61 7.73 2.70
CA VAL A 33 -18.57 7.24 3.72
C VAL A 33 -18.31 5.76 4.05
N TYR A 34 -18.15 4.90 3.05
CA TYR A 34 -17.89 3.47 3.28
C TYR A 34 -16.54 3.21 3.96
N GLN A 35 -15.54 4.05 3.72
CA GLN A 35 -14.27 3.95 4.45
C GLN A 35 -14.40 4.41 5.91
N ASP A 36 -15.23 5.41 6.20
CA ASP A 36 -15.55 5.81 7.57
C ASP A 36 -16.32 4.68 8.30
N GLU A 37 -17.32 4.07 7.64
CA GLU A 37 -18.05 2.92 8.15
C GLU A 37 -17.11 1.73 8.43
N LEU A 38 -16.16 1.45 7.53
CA LEU A 38 -15.16 0.41 7.72
C LEU A 38 -14.28 0.67 8.95
N ILE A 39 -13.80 1.90 9.16
CA ILE A 39 -13.03 2.24 10.38
C ILE A 39 -13.90 2.10 11.62
N GLY A 40 -15.16 2.52 11.57
CA GLY A 40 -16.11 2.34 12.67
C GLY A 40 -16.32 0.87 13.05
N ALA A 41 -16.44 -0.01 12.05
CA ALA A 41 -16.54 -1.45 12.24
C ALA A 41 -15.26 -2.06 12.84
N LEU A 42 -14.06 -1.58 12.43
CA LEU A 42 -12.79 -2.01 13.01
C LEU A 42 -12.65 -1.63 14.47
N ILE A 43 -13.11 -0.44 14.87
CA ILE A 43 -13.14 -0.01 16.29
C ILE A 43 -14.07 -0.92 17.09
N ALA A 44 -15.24 -1.25 16.55
CA ALA A 44 -16.17 -2.19 17.19
C ALA A 44 -15.59 -3.61 17.30
N LEU A 45 -14.90 -4.09 16.28
CA LEU A 45 -14.20 -5.38 16.30
C LEU A 45 -13.09 -5.40 17.38
N ALA A 46 -12.31 -4.32 17.48
CA ALA A 46 -11.25 -4.21 18.49
C ALA A 46 -11.80 -4.22 19.91
N ASN A 47 -12.98 -3.60 20.15
CA ASN A 47 -13.67 -3.66 21.44
C ASN A 47 -14.20 -5.08 21.72
N ALA A 48 -14.76 -5.76 20.73
CA ALA A 48 -15.26 -7.13 20.88
C ALA A 48 -14.15 -8.14 21.21
N ALA A 49 -12.93 -7.88 20.76
CA ALA A 49 -11.74 -8.73 20.98
C ALA A 49 -10.98 -8.42 22.29
N GLU A 50 -11.50 -7.56 23.19
CA GLU A 50 -10.77 -7.09 24.37
C GLU A 50 -10.29 -8.20 25.32
N ASN A 51 -11.02 -9.28 25.42
CA ASN A 51 -10.73 -10.37 26.35
C ASN A 51 -9.86 -11.51 25.73
N GLY A 52 -9.07 -11.20 24.72
CA GLY A 52 -8.17 -12.19 24.10
C GLY A 52 -8.88 -13.22 23.22
N SER A 53 -10.06 -12.88 22.71
CA SER A 53 -10.85 -13.72 21.81
C SER A 53 -10.46 -13.59 20.33
N SER A 54 -9.42 -12.77 20.01
CA SER A 54 -8.91 -12.62 18.66
C SER A 54 -8.29 -13.91 18.12
N THR A 55 -8.33 -14.06 16.83
CA THR A 55 -7.69 -15.17 16.08
C THR A 55 -6.88 -14.57 14.96
N GLU A 56 -6.05 -15.38 14.30
CA GLU A 56 -5.30 -14.96 13.10
C GLU A 56 -6.23 -14.34 12.04
N LYS A 57 -7.45 -14.86 11.88
CA LYS A 57 -8.46 -14.27 11.00
C LYS A 57 -8.86 -12.85 11.46
N THR A 58 -9.06 -12.66 12.77
CA THR A 58 -9.41 -11.35 13.34
C THR A 58 -8.29 -10.35 13.09
N ASP A 59 -7.03 -10.77 13.32
CA ASP A 59 -5.84 -9.94 13.12
C ASP A 59 -5.71 -9.54 11.64
N MET A 60 -5.89 -10.49 10.72
CA MET A 60 -5.86 -10.21 9.27
C MET A 60 -6.96 -9.23 8.85
N LEU A 61 -8.17 -9.31 9.40
CA LEU A 61 -9.25 -8.36 9.11
C LEU A 61 -8.92 -6.94 9.60
N ILE A 62 -8.26 -6.79 10.75
CA ILE A 62 -7.75 -5.50 11.23
C ILE A 62 -6.74 -4.92 10.22
N LEU A 63 -5.76 -5.72 9.78
CA LEU A 63 -4.74 -5.28 8.82
C LEU A 63 -5.37 -4.91 7.47
N LYS A 64 -6.19 -5.79 6.90
CA LYS A 64 -6.87 -5.55 5.61
C LYS A 64 -7.75 -4.30 5.67
N GLY A 65 -8.51 -4.13 6.75
CA GLY A 65 -9.42 -2.99 6.89
C GLY A 65 -8.68 -1.65 7.01
N LEU A 66 -7.65 -1.57 7.84
CA LEU A 66 -6.81 -0.36 7.96
C LEU A 66 -6.09 -0.05 6.66
N PHE A 67 -5.48 -1.03 6.02
CA PHE A 67 -4.76 -0.88 4.75
C PHE A 67 -5.70 -0.42 3.63
N THR A 68 -6.92 -0.97 3.54
CA THR A 68 -7.94 -0.57 2.55
C THR A 68 -8.25 0.93 2.58
N THR A 69 -8.13 1.57 3.73
CA THR A 69 -8.45 3.01 3.90
C THR A 69 -7.28 3.95 3.69
N ILE A 70 -6.09 3.45 3.36
CA ILE A 70 -4.95 4.28 2.95
C ILE A 70 -5.26 5.00 1.64
N THR A 71 -4.68 6.18 1.45
CA THR A 71 -4.81 6.97 0.23
C THR A 71 -4.37 6.17 -1.01
N ASN A 72 -5.17 6.22 -2.08
CA ASN A 72 -4.83 5.62 -3.36
C ASN A 72 -4.65 4.08 -3.31
N VAL A 73 -5.44 3.39 -2.48
CA VAL A 73 -5.48 1.93 -2.39
C VAL A 73 -6.78 1.39 -2.95
N ASN A 74 -7.91 1.65 -2.30
CA ASN A 74 -9.18 1.05 -2.68
C ASN A 74 -10.24 2.11 -2.95
N PHE A 75 -10.74 2.12 -4.19
CA PHE A 75 -11.81 2.99 -4.68
C PHE A 75 -13.09 2.19 -5.00
N ASN A 76 -13.10 0.87 -4.76
CA ASN A 76 -14.20 -0.01 -5.08
C ASN A 76 -15.16 -0.17 -3.91
N ASN A 77 -16.32 0.48 -3.99
CA ASN A 77 -17.34 0.43 -2.95
C ASN A 77 -17.84 -0.98 -2.64
N VAL A 78 -17.82 -1.87 -3.63
CA VAL A 78 -18.29 -3.26 -3.44
C VAL A 78 -17.34 -4.01 -2.52
N THR A 79 -16.03 -3.95 -2.78
CA THR A 79 -15.02 -4.64 -1.96
C THR A 79 -14.92 -4.06 -0.55
N ILE A 80 -15.07 -2.72 -0.39
CA ILE A 80 -15.09 -2.07 0.92
C ILE A 80 -16.27 -2.56 1.76
N LYS A 81 -17.48 -2.62 1.17
CA LYS A 81 -18.66 -3.12 1.85
C LYS A 81 -18.56 -4.60 2.23
N GLN A 82 -18.04 -5.43 1.32
CA GLN A 82 -17.82 -6.85 1.59
C GLN A 82 -16.88 -7.05 2.77
N LEU A 83 -15.77 -6.31 2.82
CA LEU A 83 -14.83 -6.35 3.93
C LEU A 83 -15.47 -5.88 5.24
N THR A 84 -16.30 -4.83 5.21
CA THR A 84 -17.05 -4.36 6.37
C THR A 84 -18.00 -5.45 6.90
N GLU A 85 -18.70 -6.15 6.01
CA GLU A 85 -19.57 -7.25 6.39
C GLU A 85 -18.82 -8.45 6.99
N GLU A 86 -17.66 -8.80 6.43
CA GLU A 86 -16.78 -9.82 6.99
C GLU A 86 -16.33 -9.46 8.42
N ILE A 87 -16.03 -8.18 8.68
CA ILE A 87 -15.69 -7.67 10.00
C ILE A 87 -16.89 -7.80 10.95
N HIS A 88 -18.10 -7.48 10.51
CA HIS A 88 -19.31 -7.66 11.32
C HIS A 88 -19.55 -9.13 11.67
N ILE A 89 -19.40 -10.04 10.72
CA ILE A 89 -19.52 -11.48 10.94
C ILE A 89 -18.49 -11.95 11.97
N GLU A 90 -17.25 -11.55 11.82
CA GLU A 90 -16.16 -11.94 12.73
C GLU A 90 -16.39 -11.36 14.14
N ARG A 91 -16.78 -10.08 14.26
CA ARG A 91 -17.14 -9.44 15.53
C ARG A 91 -18.21 -10.22 16.29
N ASN A 92 -19.28 -10.62 15.58
CA ASN A 92 -20.37 -11.37 16.19
C ASN A 92 -19.97 -12.80 16.53
N ARG A 93 -18.99 -13.38 15.82
CA ARG A 93 -18.43 -14.71 16.12
C ARG A 93 -17.60 -14.73 17.40
N ILE A 94 -16.75 -13.72 17.61
CA ILE A 94 -15.84 -13.68 18.76
C ILE A 94 -16.50 -13.19 20.04
N ASN A 95 -17.59 -12.42 19.93
CA ASN A 95 -18.31 -11.90 21.09
C ASN A 95 -19.80 -11.79 20.81
N SER A 96 -20.62 -12.43 21.68
CA SER A 96 -22.07 -12.39 21.58
C SER A 96 -22.71 -11.09 22.06
N GLN A 97 -21.94 -10.22 22.75
CA GLN A 97 -22.41 -8.88 23.09
C GLN A 97 -22.53 -8.03 21.85
N LYS A 98 -23.51 -7.14 21.83
CA LYS A 98 -23.67 -6.19 20.74
C LYS A 98 -22.68 -5.04 20.90
N PHE A 99 -21.82 -4.88 19.88
CA PHE A 99 -20.96 -3.73 19.72
C PHE A 99 -21.42 -2.96 18.48
N ASP A 100 -21.88 -1.74 18.67
CA ASP A 100 -22.25 -0.87 17.55
C ASP A 100 -20.98 -0.28 16.93
N ASP A 101 -21.01 -0.05 15.61
CA ASP A 101 -19.93 0.60 14.91
C ASP A 101 -19.72 2.01 15.44
N TYR A 102 -18.45 2.43 15.49
CA TYR A 102 -18.12 3.79 15.92
C TYR A 102 -18.50 4.78 14.82
N ASP A 103 -19.28 5.81 15.17
CA ASP A 103 -19.60 6.89 14.23
C ASP A 103 -18.40 7.84 14.09
N MET A 104 -17.72 7.78 12.95
CA MET A 104 -16.55 8.60 12.65
C MET A 104 -16.83 10.10 12.71
N LYS A 105 -18.08 10.53 12.60
CA LYS A 105 -18.45 11.95 12.79
C LYS A 105 -18.16 12.44 14.20
N LYS A 106 -18.16 11.56 15.22
CA LYS A 106 -17.76 11.92 16.58
C LYS A 106 -16.30 12.34 16.61
N LEU A 107 -15.43 11.62 15.89
CA LEU A 107 -14.02 11.98 15.76
C LEU A 107 -13.84 13.28 14.99
N TRP A 108 -14.49 13.41 13.82
CA TRP A 108 -14.31 14.57 12.94
C TRP A 108 -14.83 15.87 13.54
N ASN A 109 -15.80 15.80 14.44
CA ASN A 109 -16.41 16.94 15.13
C ASN A 109 -15.91 17.12 16.57
N ASP A 110 -14.89 16.36 17.01
CA ASP A 110 -14.31 16.49 18.34
C ASP A 110 -13.50 17.80 18.50
N HIS A 111 -13.12 18.13 19.73
CA HIS A 111 -12.20 19.24 19.98
C HIS A 111 -10.93 19.09 19.15
N GLU A 112 -10.38 20.21 18.67
CA GLU A 112 -9.28 20.23 17.70
C GLU A 112 -8.08 19.38 18.14
N ASP A 113 -7.66 19.50 19.40
CA ASP A 113 -6.52 18.75 19.95
C ASP A 113 -6.80 17.24 19.98
N ILE A 114 -7.98 16.85 20.48
CA ILE A 114 -8.41 15.44 20.54
C ILE A 114 -8.50 14.85 19.14
N ARG A 115 -9.16 15.55 18.22
CA ARG A 115 -9.26 15.15 16.81
C ARG A 115 -7.89 14.97 16.19
N SER A 116 -6.96 15.92 16.42
CA SER A 116 -5.61 15.88 15.87
C SER A 116 -4.81 14.70 16.40
N LEU A 117 -4.81 14.45 17.71
CA LEU A 117 -4.10 13.33 18.32
C LEU A 117 -4.67 11.99 17.88
N LYS A 118 -6.00 11.82 17.87
CA LYS A 118 -6.66 10.61 17.36
C LYS A 118 -6.37 10.39 15.86
N SER A 119 -6.32 11.45 15.05
CA SER A 119 -5.99 11.36 13.64
C SER A 119 -4.55 10.94 13.41
N LEU A 120 -3.58 11.43 14.20
CA LEU A 120 -2.18 10.99 14.15
C LEU A 120 -2.05 9.50 14.45
N ILE A 121 -2.74 9.02 15.50
CA ILE A 121 -2.78 7.59 15.85
C ILE A 121 -3.38 6.80 14.69
N LEU A 122 -4.54 7.21 14.14
CA LEU A 122 -5.23 6.52 13.06
C LEU A 122 -4.35 6.43 11.80
N PHE A 123 -3.70 7.54 11.39
CA PHE A 123 -2.83 7.54 10.22
C PHE A 123 -1.59 6.66 10.45
N GLY A 124 -1.03 6.71 11.66
CA GLY A 124 0.11 5.86 12.04
C GLY A 124 -0.21 4.37 11.93
N ILE A 125 -1.33 3.93 12.54
CA ILE A 125 -1.71 2.50 12.49
C ILE A 125 -2.13 2.04 11.08
N LYS A 126 -2.67 2.92 10.22
CA LYS A 126 -2.92 2.57 8.82
C LYS A 126 -1.61 2.26 8.08
N GLY A 127 -0.59 3.10 8.23
CA GLY A 127 0.73 2.86 7.64
C GLY A 127 1.37 1.58 8.19
N MET A 128 1.33 1.38 9.52
CA MET A 128 1.79 0.15 10.16
C MET A 128 1.06 -1.09 9.62
N ALA A 129 -0.26 -1.00 9.39
CA ALA A 129 -1.04 -2.13 8.89
C ALA A 129 -0.56 -2.60 7.51
N ALA A 130 -0.16 -1.68 6.63
CA ALA A 130 0.44 -2.04 5.35
C ALA A 130 1.76 -2.81 5.54
N TYR A 131 2.64 -2.34 6.42
CA TYR A 131 3.90 -3.04 6.72
C TYR A 131 3.67 -4.42 7.35
N ALA A 132 2.78 -4.51 8.34
CA ALA A 132 2.44 -5.77 8.98
C ALA A 132 1.78 -6.76 8.02
N TYR A 133 0.92 -6.28 7.10
CA TYR A 133 0.30 -7.09 6.06
C TYR A 133 1.36 -7.75 5.14
N HIS A 134 2.32 -6.96 4.65
CA HIS A 134 3.42 -7.49 3.82
C HIS A 134 4.33 -8.45 4.59
N ALA A 135 4.63 -8.17 5.85
CA ALA A 135 5.42 -9.08 6.69
C ALA A 135 4.68 -10.42 6.91
N GLN A 136 3.37 -10.37 7.17
CA GLN A 136 2.54 -11.55 7.35
C GLN A 136 2.39 -12.37 6.07
N ALA A 137 2.34 -11.74 4.89
CA ALA A 137 2.36 -12.44 3.59
C ALA A 137 3.63 -13.28 3.40
N LEU A 138 4.72 -12.92 4.09
CA LEU A 138 6.00 -13.64 4.15
C LEU A 138 6.16 -14.52 5.40
N GLY A 139 5.07 -14.74 6.15
CA GLY A 139 5.07 -15.61 7.35
C GLY A 139 5.68 -14.99 8.59
N LYS A 140 5.86 -13.67 8.65
CA LYS A 140 6.40 -12.96 9.81
C LYS A 140 5.32 -12.17 10.53
N THR A 141 5.17 -12.38 11.83
CA THR A 141 4.25 -11.63 12.71
C THR A 141 4.94 -11.26 14.01
N ASP A 142 4.45 -10.24 14.69
CA ASP A 142 4.91 -9.82 16.00
C ASP A 142 3.69 -9.51 16.89
N SER A 143 3.65 -10.14 18.08
CA SER A 143 2.50 -10.04 18.98
C SER A 143 2.33 -8.64 19.60
N GLU A 144 3.42 -7.90 19.82
CA GLU A 144 3.34 -6.52 20.31
C GLU A 144 2.75 -5.59 19.25
N VAL A 145 3.20 -5.74 17.99
CA VAL A 145 2.64 -5.00 16.86
C VAL A 145 1.15 -5.31 16.70
N THR A 146 0.78 -6.60 16.72
CA THR A 146 -0.62 -7.02 16.60
C THR A 146 -1.48 -6.47 17.74
N SER A 147 -1.04 -6.60 18.98
CA SER A 147 -1.77 -6.12 20.16
C SER A 147 -1.97 -4.60 20.14
N PHE A 148 -1.00 -3.88 19.59
CA PHE A 148 -1.06 -2.43 19.49
C PHE A 148 -2.18 -1.92 18.57
N PHE A 149 -2.49 -2.61 17.49
CA PHE A 149 -3.63 -2.25 16.62
C PHE A 149 -4.94 -2.22 17.41
N TYR A 150 -5.19 -3.23 18.24
CA TYR A 150 -6.39 -3.29 19.08
C TYR A 150 -6.41 -2.17 20.11
N LYS A 151 -5.28 -1.93 20.79
CA LYS A 151 -5.14 -0.85 21.79
C LYS A 151 -5.42 0.52 21.15
N ALA A 152 -4.82 0.80 20.01
CA ALA A 152 -4.97 2.06 19.30
C ALA A 152 -6.41 2.28 18.81
N LEU A 153 -7.03 1.28 18.17
CA LEU A 153 -8.41 1.36 17.71
C LEU A 153 -9.40 1.61 18.86
N ARG A 154 -9.24 0.91 19.99
CA ARG A 154 -10.07 1.15 21.18
C ARG A 154 -9.90 2.57 21.71
N ALA A 155 -8.67 3.07 21.80
CA ALA A 155 -8.40 4.42 22.26
C ALA A 155 -8.99 5.49 21.35
N ILE A 156 -8.93 5.32 20.02
CA ILE A 156 -9.60 6.22 19.07
C ILE A 156 -11.10 6.31 19.37
N GLY A 157 -11.73 5.19 19.72
CA GLY A 157 -13.16 5.13 20.01
C GLY A 157 -13.58 5.70 21.35
N SER A 158 -12.72 5.72 22.39
CA SER A 158 -13.13 5.95 23.78
C SER A 158 -12.27 6.92 24.59
N GLU A 159 -10.98 7.11 24.25
CA GLU A 159 -10.11 8.00 25.05
C GLU A 159 -10.30 9.46 24.63
N ASN A 160 -10.35 10.36 25.62
CA ASN A 160 -10.49 11.80 25.43
C ASN A 160 -9.52 12.62 26.31
N ASP A 161 -8.60 11.95 27.00
CA ASP A 161 -7.54 12.62 27.76
C ASP A 161 -6.37 12.94 26.81
N PRO A 162 -6.03 14.25 26.61
CA PRO A 162 -4.96 14.65 25.70
C PRO A 162 -3.59 14.08 26.06
N GLU A 163 -3.28 13.96 27.37
CA GLU A 163 -1.98 13.45 27.83
C GLU A 163 -1.84 11.95 27.50
N LYS A 164 -2.89 11.17 27.70
CA LYS A 164 -2.92 9.76 27.32
C LYS A 164 -2.85 9.56 25.81
N LEU A 165 -3.58 10.38 25.04
CA LEU A 165 -3.53 10.35 23.59
C LEU A 165 -2.15 10.73 23.07
N LEU A 166 -1.48 11.74 23.63
CA LEU A 166 -0.11 12.09 23.28
C LEU A 166 0.86 10.95 23.59
N GLY A 167 0.72 10.30 24.74
CA GLY A 167 1.48 9.10 25.08
C GLY A 167 1.31 8.00 24.05
N LEU A 168 0.07 7.79 23.57
CA LEU A 168 -0.24 6.80 22.54
C LEU A 168 0.30 7.16 21.14
N VAL A 169 0.36 8.45 20.79
CA VAL A 169 1.03 8.92 19.55
C VAL A 169 2.52 8.54 19.57
N LEU A 170 3.21 8.77 20.70
CA LEU A 170 4.62 8.40 20.85
C LEU A 170 4.82 6.87 20.82
N GLU A 171 3.92 6.14 21.47
CA GLU A 171 3.93 4.67 21.43
C GLU A 171 3.69 4.15 20.01
N THR A 172 2.81 4.79 19.22
CA THR A 172 2.60 4.46 17.79
C THR A 172 3.93 4.53 17.04
N GLY A 173 4.74 5.55 17.27
CA GLY A 173 6.08 5.67 16.65
C GLY A 173 7.01 4.52 17.04
N ASN A 174 7.06 4.18 18.34
CA ASN A 174 7.92 3.10 18.84
C ASN A 174 7.51 1.73 18.29
N VAL A 175 6.21 1.43 18.25
CA VAL A 175 5.70 0.15 17.71
C VAL A 175 5.87 0.11 16.20
N ASN A 176 5.71 1.25 15.50
CA ASN A 176 5.97 1.32 14.07
C ASN A 176 7.45 1.00 13.73
N LEU A 177 8.40 1.44 14.54
CA LEU A 177 9.81 1.07 14.36
C LEU A 177 10.01 -0.45 14.40
N LYS A 178 9.34 -1.15 15.33
CA LYS A 178 9.37 -2.63 15.40
C LYS A 178 8.70 -3.26 14.16
N CYS A 179 7.57 -2.70 13.74
CA CYS A 179 6.85 -3.18 12.56
C CYS A 179 7.69 -3.02 11.28
N MET A 180 8.40 -1.91 11.13
CA MET A 180 9.33 -1.69 10.01
C MET A 180 10.50 -2.67 10.04
N ALA A 181 11.09 -2.92 11.22
CA ALA A 181 12.14 -3.91 11.38
C ALA A 181 11.64 -5.34 11.07
N LEU A 182 10.39 -5.67 11.43
CA LEU A 182 9.76 -6.95 11.09
C LEU A 182 9.64 -7.11 9.58
N LEU A 183 9.18 -6.09 8.85
CA LEU A 183 9.07 -6.12 7.40
C LEU A 183 10.44 -6.19 6.72
N ASP A 184 11.43 -5.42 7.21
CA ASP A 184 12.80 -5.49 6.69
C ASP A 184 13.37 -6.91 6.82
N ALA A 185 13.23 -7.53 8.00
CA ALA A 185 13.64 -8.91 8.22
C ALA A 185 12.86 -9.90 7.34
N ALA A 186 11.57 -9.71 7.12
CA ALA A 186 10.77 -10.56 6.24
C ALA A 186 11.25 -10.49 4.78
N ASN A 187 11.50 -9.28 4.27
CA ASN A 187 11.97 -9.07 2.91
C ASN A 187 13.41 -9.57 2.70
N THR A 188 14.33 -9.30 3.63
CA THR A 188 15.74 -9.70 3.51
C THR A 188 15.91 -11.21 3.64
N ASP A 189 15.18 -11.88 4.53
CA ASP A 189 15.14 -13.34 4.61
C ASP A 189 14.59 -13.98 3.31
N ALA A 190 13.52 -13.40 2.77
CA ALA A 190 12.88 -13.90 1.56
C ALA A 190 13.70 -13.65 0.29
N TYR A 191 14.25 -12.44 0.12
CA TYR A 191 14.81 -11.98 -1.16
C TYR A 191 16.30 -11.67 -1.13
N GLY A 192 16.95 -11.72 0.05
CA GLY A 192 18.34 -11.36 0.29
C GLY A 192 18.50 -9.87 0.58
N ASP A 193 19.63 -9.49 1.15
CA ASP A 193 19.94 -8.08 1.44
C ASP A 193 20.02 -7.26 0.14
N PRO A 194 19.34 -6.11 0.06
CA PRO A 194 19.41 -5.25 -1.11
C PRO A 194 20.84 -4.76 -1.37
N VAL A 195 21.24 -4.76 -2.63
CA VAL A 195 22.54 -4.25 -3.08
C VAL A 195 22.35 -3.13 -4.10
N PRO A 196 23.23 -2.12 -4.10
CA PRO A 196 23.17 -1.04 -5.08
C PRO A 196 23.14 -1.61 -6.49
N THR A 197 22.10 -1.24 -7.24
CA THR A 197 21.84 -1.76 -8.59
C THR A 197 21.41 -0.61 -9.48
N GLU A 198 22.13 -0.45 -10.59
CA GLU A 198 21.69 0.43 -11.67
C GLU A 198 20.62 -0.26 -12.50
N VAL A 199 19.51 0.43 -12.73
CA VAL A 199 18.31 -0.08 -13.39
C VAL A 199 18.06 0.74 -14.64
N PRO A 200 18.01 0.12 -15.83
CA PRO A 200 17.76 0.83 -17.07
C PRO A 200 16.30 1.34 -17.14
N LEU A 201 16.12 2.45 -17.86
CA LEU A 201 14.82 3.00 -18.23
C LEU A 201 14.44 2.68 -19.68
N THR A 202 15.20 1.84 -20.35
CA THR A 202 14.91 1.35 -21.70
C THR A 202 13.92 0.19 -21.62
N ILE A 203 12.82 0.31 -22.36
CA ILE A 203 11.83 -0.75 -22.52
C ILE A 203 12.18 -1.49 -23.80
N GLU A 204 12.59 -2.75 -23.66
CA GLU A 204 12.92 -3.61 -24.81
C GLU A 204 11.65 -3.89 -25.62
N LYS A 205 11.82 -4.07 -26.95
CA LYS A 205 10.73 -4.48 -27.84
C LYS A 205 10.10 -5.79 -27.41
N GLY A 206 8.82 -5.96 -27.72
CA GLY A 206 8.05 -7.19 -27.45
C GLY A 206 7.15 -7.08 -26.22
N PRO A 207 6.45 -8.17 -25.87
CA PRO A 207 5.48 -8.17 -24.78
C PRO A 207 6.10 -7.85 -23.43
N PHE A 208 5.40 -7.00 -22.64
CA PHE A 208 5.85 -6.67 -21.28
C PHE A 208 4.67 -6.37 -20.35
N ILE A 209 4.95 -6.38 -19.05
CA ILE A 209 4.04 -6.00 -17.97
C ILE A 209 4.69 -4.90 -17.15
N VAL A 210 3.94 -3.87 -16.79
CA VAL A 210 4.36 -2.85 -15.83
C VAL A 210 3.75 -3.17 -14.48
N VAL A 211 4.59 -3.23 -13.43
CA VAL A 211 4.16 -3.52 -12.06
C VAL A 211 4.36 -2.31 -11.18
N SER A 212 3.29 -1.79 -10.59
CA SER A 212 3.28 -0.64 -9.70
C SER A 212 2.78 -1.03 -8.30
N GLY A 213 3.27 -0.34 -7.28
CA GLY A 213 2.93 -0.60 -5.87
C GLY A 213 4.16 -1.01 -5.06
N HIS A 214 3.98 -1.82 -4.00
CA HIS A 214 5.03 -2.15 -3.05
C HIS A 214 5.14 -3.65 -2.74
N ASP A 215 4.22 -4.50 -3.21
CA ASP A 215 4.16 -5.90 -2.81
C ASP A 215 5.22 -6.73 -3.52
N LEU A 216 6.31 -7.05 -2.82
CA LEU A 216 7.40 -7.89 -3.34
C LEU A 216 7.01 -9.37 -3.42
N HIS A 217 6.01 -9.81 -2.63
CA HIS A 217 5.51 -11.18 -2.72
C HIS A 217 4.74 -11.40 -4.03
N ASP A 218 3.81 -10.49 -4.37
CA ASP A 218 3.12 -10.53 -5.65
C ASP A 218 4.09 -10.38 -6.83
N MET A 219 5.10 -9.50 -6.70
CA MET A 219 6.16 -9.35 -7.69
C MET A 219 6.92 -10.67 -7.92
N LYS A 220 7.29 -11.38 -6.84
CA LYS A 220 7.96 -12.69 -6.95
C LYS A 220 7.08 -13.71 -7.65
N LEU A 221 5.82 -13.83 -7.26
CA LEU A 221 4.87 -14.77 -7.88
C LEU A 221 4.66 -14.49 -9.37
N LEU A 222 4.57 -13.22 -9.75
CA LEU A 222 4.50 -12.82 -11.17
C LEU A 222 5.77 -13.22 -11.92
N LEU A 223 6.95 -12.99 -11.34
CA LEU A 223 8.23 -13.37 -11.94
C LEU A 223 8.33 -14.91 -12.13
N GLU A 224 7.83 -15.68 -11.17
CA GLU A 224 7.77 -17.15 -11.29
C GLU A 224 6.84 -17.58 -12.43
N GLN A 225 5.65 -16.97 -12.55
CA GLN A 225 4.66 -17.31 -13.56
C GLN A 225 5.02 -16.82 -14.98
N THR A 226 5.84 -15.77 -15.10
CA THR A 226 6.30 -15.23 -16.39
C THR A 226 7.58 -15.89 -16.91
N LYS A 227 8.21 -16.76 -16.11
CA LYS A 227 9.42 -17.47 -16.54
C LYS A 227 9.18 -18.22 -17.84
N ASP A 228 10.08 -18.05 -18.80
CA ASP A 228 10.06 -18.69 -20.12
C ASP A 228 8.80 -18.38 -20.97
N LYS A 229 8.03 -17.32 -20.63
CA LYS A 229 6.84 -16.89 -21.38
C LYS A 229 7.12 -15.86 -22.47
N GLY A 230 8.35 -15.34 -22.56
CA GLY A 230 8.69 -14.29 -23.52
C GLY A 230 8.08 -12.92 -23.18
N VAL A 231 7.74 -12.69 -21.91
CA VAL A 231 7.16 -11.44 -21.40
C VAL A 231 8.16 -10.78 -20.44
N ASN A 232 8.55 -9.55 -20.74
CA ASN A 232 9.43 -8.76 -19.89
C ASN A 232 8.64 -8.06 -18.75
N ILE A 233 9.28 -7.85 -17.62
CA ILE A 233 8.68 -7.18 -16.45
C ILE A 233 9.44 -5.88 -16.19
N TYR A 234 8.69 -4.80 -16.03
CA TYR A 234 9.20 -3.49 -15.66
C TYR A 234 8.52 -3.01 -14.38
N THR A 235 9.32 -2.52 -13.45
CA THR A 235 8.78 -1.85 -12.27
C THR A 235 8.33 -0.43 -12.63
N HIS A 236 7.43 0.13 -11.82
CA HIS A 236 7.03 1.53 -11.92
C HIS A 236 7.00 2.13 -10.53
N SER A 237 7.49 3.39 -10.41
CA SER A 237 7.43 4.16 -9.18
C SER A 237 8.07 3.41 -7.98
N GLU A 238 7.32 3.17 -6.94
CA GLU A 238 7.79 2.61 -5.66
C GLU A 238 8.07 1.10 -5.69
N MET A 239 7.81 0.41 -6.82
CA MET A 239 8.25 -0.96 -7.05
C MET A 239 9.74 -1.05 -7.49
N LEU A 240 10.38 0.08 -7.83
CA LEU A 240 11.78 0.14 -8.20
C LEU A 240 12.74 -0.61 -7.24
N PRO A 241 12.56 -0.57 -5.90
CA PRO A 241 13.42 -1.31 -4.96
C PRO A 241 13.50 -2.82 -5.20
N ALA A 242 12.56 -3.44 -5.90
CA ALA A 242 12.61 -4.85 -6.27
C ALA A 242 13.93 -5.24 -6.97
N HIS A 243 14.49 -4.34 -7.77
CA HIS A 243 15.77 -4.56 -8.47
C HIS A 243 16.98 -4.61 -7.53
N GLY A 244 16.88 -4.11 -6.31
CA GLY A 244 17.94 -4.19 -5.31
C GLY A 244 18.07 -5.57 -4.68
N TYR A 245 17.00 -6.36 -4.65
CA TYR A 245 16.97 -7.66 -3.98
C TYR A 245 17.58 -8.77 -4.86
N PRO A 246 18.64 -9.45 -4.40
CA PRO A 246 19.39 -10.43 -5.22
C PRO A 246 18.52 -11.53 -5.83
N LYS A 247 17.57 -12.08 -5.04
CA LYS A 247 16.74 -13.20 -5.51
C LYS A 247 15.64 -12.76 -6.48
N LEU A 248 15.23 -11.47 -6.49
CA LEU A 248 14.29 -10.94 -7.46
C LEU A 248 15.01 -10.57 -8.76
N LYS A 249 16.12 -9.85 -8.68
CA LYS A 249 16.89 -9.47 -9.87
C LYS A 249 17.55 -10.64 -10.61
N ALA A 250 17.59 -11.83 -9.98
CA ALA A 250 18.05 -13.05 -10.62
C ALA A 250 17.12 -13.53 -11.75
N TYR A 251 15.89 -13.06 -11.82
CA TYR A 251 14.96 -13.36 -12.90
C TYR A 251 15.30 -12.53 -14.14
N PRO A 252 15.70 -13.16 -15.27
CA PRO A 252 16.21 -12.44 -16.45
C PRO A 252 15.15 -11.58 -17.15
N GLN A 253 13.87 -11.86 -16.92
CA GLN A 253 12.76 -11.06 -17.46
C GLN A 253 12.45 -9.80 -16.61
N LEU A 254 13.01 -9.63 -15.40
CA LEU A 254 12.98 -8.36 -14.67
C LEU A 254 14.00 -7.40 -15.29
N LYS A 255 13.56 -6.55 -16.22
CA LYS A 255 14.45 -5.81 -17.10
C LYS A 255 14.83 -4.43 -16.60
N GLY A 256 13.87 -3.63 -16.18
CA GLY A 256 14.10 -2.24 -15.88
C GLY A 256 12.91 -1.55 -15.21
N ASN A 257 12.95 -0.23 -15.21
CA ASN A 257 11.88 0.58 -14.64
C ASN A 257 11.19 1.40 -15.72
N PHE A 258 9.87 1.43 -15.70
CA PHE A 258 9.02 2.15 -16.62
C PHE A 258 8.72 3.54 -16.05
N GLY A 259 9.20 4.58 -16.70
CA GLY A 259 8.87 5.95 -16.33
C GLY A 259 9.43 6.40 -14.98
N THR A 260 8.64 7.20 -14.27
CA THR A 260 9.09 7.98 -13.11
C THR A 260 8.34 7.62 -11.83
N GLY A 261 7.43 8.48 -11.37
CA GLY A 261 6.70 8.33 -10.10
C GLY A 261 5.19 8.25 -10.31
N TRP A 262 4.48 7.81 -9.28
CA TRP A 262 3.03 7.59 -9.29
C TRP A 262 2.22 8.81 -9.76
N GLN A 263 2.69 10.02 -9.51
CA GLN A 263 2.04 11.27 -9.94
C GLN A 263 1.98 11.44 -11.45
N ASN A 264 2.88 10.78 -12.19
CA ASN A 264 2.97 10.87 -13.65
C ASN A 264 2.29 9.69 -14.37
N GLN A 265 1.78 8.69 -13.63
CA GLN A 265 1.23 7.47 -14.24
C GLN A 265 0.15 7.72 -15.28
N GLN A 266 -0.71 8.75 -15.11
CA GLN A 266 -1.77 9.04 -16.06
C GLN A 266 -1.27 9.51 -17.44
N SER A 267 -0.08 10.12 -17.50
CA SER A 267 0.58 10.50 -18.75
C SER A 267 1.47 9.38 -19.26
N GLU A 268 2.19 8.70 -18.39
CA GLU A 268 3.12 7.62 -18.74
C GLU A 268 2.40 6.39 -19.27
N PHE A 269 1.22 6.06 -18.71
CA PHE A 269 0.40 4.92 -19.17
C PHE A 269 -0.53 5.24 -20.34
N HIS A 270 -0.53 6.48 -20.82
CA HIS A 270 -1.38 6.85 -21.96
C HIS A 270 -1.03 6.02 -23.19
N ASN A 271 -2.02 5.24 -23.68
CA ASN A 271 -1.88 4.33 -24.83
C ASN A 271 -0.69 3.34 -24.72
N ILE A 272 -0.27 2.97 -23.52
CA ILE A 272 0.76 1.94 -23.33
C ILE A 272 0.32 0.63 -23.97
N PRO A 273 1.19 -0.05 -24.78
CA PRO A 273 0.85 -1.34 -25.40
C PRO A 273 1.15 -2.53 -24.47
N ALA A 274 0.77 -2.43 -23.20
CA ALA A 274 1.06 -3.43 -22.19
C ALA A 274 0.07 -3.37 -21.03
N PRO A 275 -0.19 -4.45 -20.31
CA PRO A 275 -0.94 -4.40 -19.06
C PRO A 275 -0.13 -3.76 -17.93
N ILE A 276 -0.88 -3.15 -17.00
CA ILE A 276 -0.38 -2.56 -15.76
C ILE A 276 -0.99 -3.34 -14.60
N LEU A 277 -0.15 -3.89 -13.73
CA LEU A 277 -0.57 -4.56 -12.50
C LEU A 277 -0.29 -3.66 -11.30
N PHE A 278 -1.35 -3.27 -10.58
CA PHE A 278 -1.23 -2.60 -9.29
C PHE A 278 -1.30 -3.61 -8.16
N THR A 279 -0.25 -3.68 -7.35
CA THR A 279 -0.14 -4.62 -6.23
C THR A 279 -0.56 -4.01 -4.90
N THR A 280 -0.41 -2.71 -4.74
CA THR A 280 -0.79 -1.94 -3.55
C THR A 280 -1.19 -0.51 -3.92
N ASN A 281 -1.05 0.41 -2.97
CA ASN A 281 -1.36 1.83 -3.15
C ASN A 281 -0.57 2.49 -4.30
N CYS A 282 -0.89 3.75 -4.48
CA CYS A 282 -0.51 4.67 -5.54
C CYS A 282 -1.28 4.50 -6.85
N ILE A 283 -2.44 3.81 -6.84
CA ILE A 283 -3.34 3.88 -7.99
C ILE A 283 -4.01 5.26 -8.07
N MET A 284 -3.84 5.93 -9.19
CA MET A 284 -4.56 7.17 -9.52
C MET A 284 -5.85 6.84 -10.27
N PRO A 285 -6.83 7.77 -10.35
CA PRO A 285 -8.00 7.57 -11.18
C PRO A 285 -7.62 7.13 -12.60
N VAL A 286 -8.07 5.92 -12.97
CA VAL A 286 -7.67 5.27 -14.22
C VAL A 286 -8.33 5.96 -15.39
N ARG A 287 -7.57 6.21 -16.47
CA ARG A 287 -8.07 6.87 -17.69
C ARG A 287 -8.52 5.84 -18.73
N GLN A 288 -9.50 6.23 -19.53
CA GLN A 288 -10.04 5.38 -20.61
C GLN A 288 -8.98 4.91 -21.61
N SER A 289 -7.91 5.69 -21.81
CA SER A 289 -6.83 5.34 -22.78
C SER A 289 -6.01 4.09 -22.40
N TYR A 290 -6.17 3.55 -21.17
CA TYR A 290 -5.47 2.36 -20.70
C TYR A 290 -6.27 1.47 -19.72
N CYS A 291 -7.54 1.82 -19.41
CA CYS A 291 -8.32 1.09 -18.39
C CYS A 291 -8.56 -0.38 -18.72
N ASP A 292 -8.62 -0.74 -20.00
CA ASP A 292 -8.79 -2.11 -20.49
C ASP A 292 -7.55 -3.01 -20.27
N ARG A 293 -6.45 -2.44 -19.80
CA ARG A 293 -5.16 -3.10 -19.53
C ARG A 293 -4.71 -2.99 -18.08
N VAL A 294 -5.55 -2.46 -17.20
CA VAL A 294 -5.23 -2.32 -15.78
C VAL A 294 -5.80 -3.49 -14.99
N PHE A 295 -4.93 -4.08 -14.18
CA PHE A 295 -5.25 -5.16 -13.25
C PHE A 295 -4.89 -4.72 -11.83
N THR A 296 -5.62 -5.23 -10.86
CA THR A 296 -5.38 -5.00 -9.43
C THR A 296 -5.26 -6.34 -8.71
N THR A 297 -4.57 -6.37 -7.57
CA THR A 297 -4.47 -7.56 -6.74
C THR A 297 -4.39 -7.16 -5.25
N SER A 298 -4.48 -8.12 -4.33
CA SER A 298 -4.39 -7.90 -2.88
C SER A 298 -5.42 -6.88 -2.37
N ILE A 299 -4.98 -5.81 -1.73
CA ILE A 299 -5.86 -4.80 -1.11
C ILE A 299 -6.27 -3.72 -2.11
N VAL A 300 -5.47 -3.51 -3.17
CA VAL A 300 -5.79 -2.48 -4.15
C VAL A 300 -6.98 -2.91 -5.01
N SER A 301 -7.96 -2.03 -5.13
CA SER A 301 -9.13 -2.28 -5.97
C SER A 301 -9.67 -0.98 -6.55
N TYR A 302 -10.12 -1.06 -7.79
CA TYR A 302 -10.72 0.06 -8.50
C TYR A 302 -11.97 -0.43 -9.24
N PRO A 303 -13.05 0.37 -9.34
CA PRO A 303 -14.27 -0.04 -10.03
C PRO A 303 -14.01 -0.50 -11.46
N GLU A 304 -14.70 -1.57 -11.86
CA GLU A 304 -14.71 -2.09 -13.23
C GLU A 304 -13.37 -2.68 -13.74
N LEU A 305 -12.32 -2.70 -12.93
CA LEU A 305 -11.06 -3.34 -13.29
C LEU A 305 -11.04 -4.81 -12.91
N VAL A 306 -10.25 -5.59 -13.66
CA VAL A 306 -10.00 -7.00 -13.33
C VAL A 306 -9.16 -7.08 -12.05
N HIS A 307 -9.64 -7.82 -11.07
CA HIS A 307 -8.95 -8.07 -9.82
C HIS A 307 -8.45 -9.51 -9.75
N ILE A 308 -7.15 -9.68 -9.53
CA ILE A 308 -6.52 -10.98 -9.31
C ILE A 308 -6.78 -11.38 -7.86
N GLY A 309 -7.40 -12.54 -7.68
CA GLY A 309 -7.81 -13.04 -6.37
C GLY A 309 -6.66 -13.53 -5.48
N ASP A 310 -7.04 -14.13 -4.35
CA ASP A 310 -6.09 -14.65 -3.36
C ASP A 310 -5.30 -15.87 -3.87
N ASP A 311 -5.76 -16.54 -4.93
CA ASP A 311 -5.06 -17.61 -5.63
C ASP A 311 -3.82 -17.12 -6.41
N LYS A 312 -3.71 -15.80 -6.61
CA LYS A 312 -2.58 -15.16 -7.31
C LYS A 312 -2.28 -15.74 -8.69
N ASP A 313 -3.33 -16.12 -9.42
CA ASP A 313 -3.20 -16.53 -10.82
C ASP A 313 -3.06 -15.28 -11.72
N PHE A 314 -1.83 -14.99 -12.15
CA PHE A 314 -1.53 -13.87 -13.05
C PHE A 314 -1.69 -14.21 -14.53
N THR A 315 -2.24 -15.39 -14.88
CA THR A 315 -2.50 -15.79 -16.28
C THR A 315 -3.22 -14.70 -17.07
N PRO A 316 -4.29 -14.03 -16.56
CA PRO A 316 -4.98 -12.98 -17.31
C PRO A 316 -4.08 -11.78 -17.66
N VAL A 317 -3.13 -11.42 -16.77
CA VAL A 317 -2.17 -10.33 -16.99
C VAL A 317 -1.16 -10.73 -18.05
N ILE A 318 -0.66 -11.98 -17.99
CA ILE A 318 0.32 -12.53 -18.92
C ILE A 318 -0.28 -12.63 -20.33
N GLU A 319 -1.49 -13.17 -20.46
CA GLU A 319 -2.21 -13.27 -21.73
C GLU A 319 -2.46 -11.88 -22.33
N LYS A 320 -2.82 -10.89 -21.49
CA LYS A 320 -3.00 -9.52 -21.94
C LYS A 320 -1.70 -8.89 -22.45
N ALA A 321 -0.55 -9.21 -21.83
CA ALA A 321 0.75 -8.74 -22.32
C ALA A 321 1.08 -9.31 -23.70
N ILE A 322 0.81 -10.59 -23.91
CA ILE A 322 1.01 -11.27 -25.21
C ILE A 322 0.05 -10.69 -26.26
N GLU A 323 -1.22 -10.47 -25.92
CA GLU A 323 -2.21 -9.84 -26.78
C GLU A 323 -1.80 -8.43 -27.23
N CYS A 324 -1.30 -7.61 -26.29
CA CYS A 324 -0.84 -6.26 -26.57
C CYS A 324 0.42 -6.21 -27.45
N GLY A 325 1.26 -7.23 -27.36
CA GLY A 325 2.48 -7.39 -28.20
C GLY A 325 3.65 -6.47 -27.81
N GLY A 326 3.43 -5.44 -27.01
CA GLY A 326 4.46 -4.49 -26.59
C GLY A 326 4.86 -3.49 -27.68
N TYR A 327 6.06 -2.91 -27.56
CA TYR A 327 6.61 -2.00 -28.56
C TYR A 327 7.31 -2.78 -29.70
N ASP A 328 7.27 -2.23 -30.92
CA ASP A 328 7.91 -2.81 -32.11
C ASP A 328 9.44 -2.61 -32.11
N GLU A 329 9.94 -1.62 -31.36
CA GLU A 329 11.34 -1.29 -31.17
C GLU A 329 11.61 -0.91 -29.71
N ASP A 330 12.88 -0.90 -29.31
CA ASP A 330 13.27 -0.47 -27.97
C ASP A 330 12.89 1.01 -27.77
N ARG A 331 12.33 1.31 -26.60
CA ARG A 331 11.88 2.66 -26.25
C ARG A 331 12.58 3.16 -25.00
N GLU A 332 13.26 4.29 -25.11
CA GLU A 332 13.82 4.94 -23.94
C GLU A 332 12.79 5.80 -23.21
N MET A 333 12.69 5.58 -21.90
CA MET A 333 11.99 6.46 -20.99
C MET A 333 13.01 7.42 -20.34
N THR A 334 12.53 8.58 -19.92
CA THR A 334 13.39 9.56 -19.24
C THR A 334 13.08 9.56 -17.76
N GLY A 335 14.09 9.52 -16.91
CA GLY A 335 13.94 9.62 -15.46
C GLY A 335 13.54 11.04 -15.00
N MET A 336 13.14 11.16 -13.74
CA MET A 336 12.68 12.44 -13.16
C MET A 336 13.68 13.58 -13.31
N ASN A 337 14.97 13.27 -13.26
CA ASN A 337 16.07 14.24 -13.39
C ASN A 337 16.75 14.21 -14.76
N GLY A 338 16.14 13.62 -15.76
CA GLY A 338 16.68 13.49 -17.11
C GLY A 338 17.64 12.32 -17.20
N GLY A 339 17.83 11.33 -17.21
CA GLY A 339 18.78 10.20 -17.32
C GLY A 339 18.08 8.98 -17.91
N HIS A 340 18.88 8.01 -18.28
CA HIS A 340 18.43 6.76 -18.87
C HIS A 340 18.53 5.56 -17.92
N THR A 341 19.07 5.81 -16.70
CA THR A 341 19.16 4.81 -15.62
C THR A 341 18.78 5.45 -14.28
N VAL A 342 18.38 4.61 -13.35
CA VAL A 342 18.18 4.98 -11.94
C VAL A 342 18.88 3.95 -11.06
N THR A 343 19.27 4.34 -9.83
CA THR A 343 19.94 3.43 -8.91
C THR A 343 19.05 3.18 -7.70
N THR A 344 18.97 1.92 -7.27
CA THR A 344 18.24 1.46 -6.08
C THR A 344 19.09 0.50 -5.26
N GLY A 345 18.55 -0.01 -4.12
CA GLY A 345 19.22 -1.02 -3.31
C GLY A 345 20.16 -0.47 -2.23
N PHE A 346 19.89 0.75 -1.75
CA PHE A 346 20.67 1.39 -0.68
C PHE A 346 20.19 0.93 0.70
N ALA A 347 20.48 -0.33 1.05
CA ALA A 347 20.28 -0.85 2.40
C ALA A 347 21.43 -0.41 3.34
N HIS A 348 21.28 -0.70 4.66
CA HIS A 348 22.27 -0.27 5.66
C HIS A 348 23.69 -0.74 5.37
N ASN A 349 23.90 -1.93 4.81
CA ASN A 349 25.23 -2.41 4.42
C ASN A 349 25.87 -1.51 3.36
N ALA A 350 25.09 -1.03 2.37
CA ALA A 350 25.58 -0.07 1.37
C ALA A 350 25.88 1.29 1.98
N VAL A 351 25.07 1.77 2.93
CA VAL A 351 25.32 3.03 3.66
C VAL A 351 26.56 2.90 4.52
N LEU A 352 26.71 1.83 5.29
CA LEU A 352 27.88 1.60 6.16
C LEU A 352 29.18 1.51 5.36
N SER A 353 29.18 0.84 4.21
CA SER A 353 30.37 0.75 3.35
C SER A 353 30.81 2.10 2.75
N ASN A 354 29.92 3.09 2.72
CA ASN A 354 30.19 4.46 2.26
C ASN A 354 30.26 5.48 3.39
N ALA A 355 30.26 5.06 4.66
CA ALA A 355 30.15 5.96 5.81
C ALA A 355 31.25 7.02 5.86
N GLU A 356 32.52 6.65 5.61
CA GLU A 356 33.64 7.60 5.60
C GLU A 356 33.46 8.70 4.55
N LYS A 357 33.02 8.33 3.35
CA LYS A 357 32.75 9.28 2.27
C LYS A 357 31.58 10.21 2.62
N ILE A 358 30.50 9.68 3.19
CA ILE A 358 29.34 10.47 3.61
C ILE A 358 29.75 11.46 4.70
N ILE A 359 30.52 11.01 5.72
CA ILE A 359 31.00 11.86 6.80
C ILE A 359 31.93 12.98 6.27
N SER A 360 32.80 12.68 5.29
CA SER A 360 33.66 13.69 4.67
C SER A 360 32.81 14.75 3.96
N LEU A 361 31.82 14.37 3.15
CA LEU A 361 30.94 15.30 2.45
C LEU A 361 30.17 16.21 3.42
N VAL A 362 29.62 15.62 4.52
CA VAL A 362 28.93 16.41 5.55
C VAL A 362 29.91 17.43 6.21
N LYS A 363 31.13 17.02 6.52
CA LYS A 363 32.17 17.94 7.08
C LYS A 363 32.55 19.05 6.11
N GLU A 364 32.46 18.83 4.82
CA GLU A 364 32.69 19.79 3.75
C GLU A 364 31.47 20.72 3.50
N GLY A 365 30.36 20.50 4.22
CA GLY A 365 29.11 21.27 4.05
C GLY A 365 28.33 20.92 2.79
N ARG A 366 28.49 19.70 2.32
CA ARG A 366 27.84 19.17 1.10
C ARG A 366 26.76 18.17 1.44
#